data_baa86f04d0eb677a24db021629e8a2d1
#
_entry.id   baa86f04d0eb677a24db021629e8a2d1
#
_cell.length_a   1.000
_cell.length_b   1.000
_cell.length_c   1.000
_cell.angle_alpha   90.00
_cell.angle_beta   90.00
_cell.angle_gamma   90.00
#
_symmetry.space_group_name_H-M   'P 1'
#
loop_
_entity.id
_entity.type
_entity.pdbx_description
1 polymer ?
#
loop_
_entity_poly.entity_id
_entity_poly.type
_entity_poly.pdbx_seq_one_letter_code
_entity_poly.pdbx_strand_id
1 'polypeptide(L)'
;MAEQGVIEQLRLAVPASHRELWLQAEASSWQPWLEQQSGFEGRQLFWDPQREEGLLLIRWSSREQWKAIPAAEVERVQEVFEAHVNQALKRDPAAGPLFPLLAEGELQVQELPSR
;
A
#
# COMPACT_ATOMS: atom_id res chain seq x y z
N MET A 1 -24.20 -13.90 -10.23
CA MET A 1 -23.86 -13.23 -8.97
C MET A 1 -22.62 -12.38 -9.16
N ALA A 2 -22.59 -11.23 -8.57
CA ALA A 2 -21.41 -10.39 -8.65
C ALA A 2 -20.25 -11.03 -7.87
N GLU A 3 -19.07 -10.95 -8.42
CA GLU A 3 -17.87 -11.39 -7.74
C GLU A 3 -17.61 -10.48 -6.55
N GLN A 4 -17.29 -11.06 -5.41
CA GLN A 4 -16.96 -10.27 -4.23
C GLN A 4 -15.55 -9.69 -4.35
N GLY A 5 -15.43 -8.46 -3.91
CA GLY A 5 -14.13 -7.81 -3.83
C GLY A 5 -13.25 -8.42 -2.77
N VAL A 6 -12.00 -8.05 -2.82
CA VAL A 6 -10.98 -8.47 -1.88
C VAL A 6 -10.23 -7.24 -1.41
N ILE A 7 -9.72 -7.29 -0.19
CA ILE A 7 -8.93 -6.21 0.38
C ILE A 7 -7.50 -6.69 0.56
N GLU A 8 -6.59 -5.98 -0.08
CA GLU A 8 -5.16 -6.18 0.12
C GLU A 8 -4.74 -5.42 1.38
N GLN A 9 -4.06 -6.10 2.29
CA GLN A 9 -3.57 -5.51 3.53
C GLN A 9 -2.05 -5.46 3.52
N LEU A 10 -1.50 -4.30 3.83
CA LEU A 10 -0.05 -4.13 3.96
C LEU A 10 0.23 -3.40 5.27
N ARG A 11 1.23 -3.89 6.01
CA ARG A 11 1.67 -3.28 7.25
C ARG A 11 3.14 -2.94 7.14
N LEU A 12 3.49 -1.69 7.43
CA LEU A 12 4.83 -1.16 7.28
C LEU A 12 5.32 -0.55 8.58
N ALA A 13 6.62 -0.56 8.81
CA ALA A 13 7.21 0.22 9.88
C ALA A 13 7.24 1.70 9.44
N VAL A 14 6.62 2.58 10.22
CA VAL A 14 6.56 4.01 9.92
C VAL A 14 6.84 4.79 11.20
N PRO A 15 8.11 5.18 11.42
CA PRO A 15 8.46 5.99 12.59
C PRO A 15 7.69 7.31 12.61
N ALA A 16 7.32 7.77 13.80
CA ALA A 16 6.58 9.02 13.97
C ALA A 16 7.26 10.20 13.28
N SER A 17 8.59 10.25 13.37
CA SER A 17 9.39 11.33 12.76
C SER A 17 9.32 11.37 11.24
N HIS A 18 8.90 10.29 10.60
CA HIS A 18 8.84 10.19 9.14
C HIS A 18 7.43 9.91 8.61
N ARG A 19 6.41 10.03 9.45
CA ARG A 19 5.03 9.77 9.05
C ARG A 19 4.57 10.67 7.90
N GLU A 20 4.87 11.96 7.97
CA GLU A 20 4.50 12.90 6.91
C GLU A 20 5.19 12.56 5.58
N LEU A 21 6.46 12.19 5.65
CA LEU A 21 7.20 11.80 4.45
C LEU A 21 6.60 10.54 3.82
N TRP A 22 6.21 9.57 4.65
CA TRP A 22 5.54 8.36 4.17
C TRP A 22 4.27 8.71 3.39
N LEU A 23 3.43 9.59 3.95
CA LEU A 23 2.19 10.00 3.29
C LEU A 23 2.46 10.74 1.98
N GLN A 24 3.46 11.61 1.94
CA GLN A 24 3.84 12.33 0.72
C GLN A 24 4.34 11.37 -0.36
N ALA A 25 5.16 10.40 0.03
CA ALA A 25 5.69 9.41 -0.91
C ALA A 25 4.57 8.52 -1.47
N GLU A 26 3.61 8.12 -0.62
CA GLU A 26 2.45 7.36 -1.05
C GLU A 26 1.61 8.15 -2.06
N ALA A 27 1.36 9.42 -1.76
CA ALA A 27 0.55 10.28 -2.63
C ALA A 27 1.20 10.54 -3.98
N SER A 28 2.53 10.54 -4.02
CA SER A 28 3.29 10.86 -5.24
C SER A 28 3.58 9.63 -6.11
N SER A 29 3.53 8.43 -5.56
CA SER A 29 3.91 7.22 -6.28
C SER A 29 2.76 6.23 -6.41
N TRP A 30 2.38 5.57 -5.31
CA TRP A 30 1.38 4.52 -5.33
C TRP A 30 0.00 5.02 -5.70
N GLN A 31 -0.43 6.16 -5.17
CA GLN A 31 -1.79 6.64 -5.40
C GLN A 31 -2.11 6.87 -6.88
N PRO A 32 -1.33 7.67 -7.63
CA PRO A 32 -1.65 7.89 -9.03
C PRO A 32 -1.56 6.63 -9.88
N TRP A 33 -0.65 5.72 -9.54
CA TRP A 33 -0.54 4.45 -10.26
C TRP A 33 -1.73 3.54 -9.98
N LEU A 34 -2.16 3.44 -8.72
CA LEU A 34 -3.32 2.62 -8.35
C LEU A 34 -4.58 3.11 -9.05
N GLU A 35 -4.76 4.42 -9.17
CA GLU A 35 -5.93 4.99 -9.84
C GLU A 35 -6.04 4.60 -11.31
N GLN A 36 -4.95 4.14 -11.92
CA GLN A 36 -4.94 3.67 -13.30
C GLN A 36 -5.24 2.17 -13.43
N GLN A 37 -5.30 1.43 -12.34
CA GLN A 37 -5.41 -0.01 -12.39
C GLN A 37 -6.85 -0.49 -12.49
N SER A 38 -7.09 -1.50 -13.36
CA SER A 38 -8.38 -2.15 -13.44
C SER A 38 -8.72 -2.81 -12.12
N GLY A 39 -9.91 -2.58 -11.63
CA GLY A 39 -10.39 -3.19 -10.41
C GLY A 39 -10.04 -2.45 -9.12
N PHE A 40 -9.22 -1.41 -9.19
CA PHE A 40 -8.95 -0.60 -8.01
C PHE A 40 -10.21 0.18 -7.62
N GLU A 41 -10.64 0.02 -6.36
CA GLU A 41 -11.86 0.63 -5.86
C GLU A 41 -11.62 1.66 -4.75
N GLY A 42 -10.36 1.90 -4.41
CA GLY A 42 -10.02 2.86 -3.38
C GLY A 42 -9.19 2.22 -2.29
N ARG A 43 -8.63 3.05 -1.42
CA ARG A 43 -7.83 2.57 -0.31
C ARG A 43 -7.90 3.54 0.86
N GLN A 44 -7.53 3.03 2.02
CA GLN A 44 -7.36 3.83 3.22
C GLN A 44 -6.00 3.51 3.83
N LEU A 45 -5.38 4.56 4.38
CA LEU A 45 -4.13 4.45 5.10
C LEU A 45 -4.40 4.80 6.56
N PHE A 46 -3.82 4.00 7.44
CA PHE A 46 -3.93 4.19 8.89
C PHE A 46 -2.53 4.24 9.48
N TRP A 47 -2.41 4.86 10.62
CA TRP A 47 -1.14 4.88 11.35
C TRP A 47 -1.38 4.60 12.81
N ASP A 48 -0.61 3.65 13.36
CA ASP A 48 -0.68 3.26 14.76
C ASP A 48 0.42 4.00 15.52
N PRO A 49 0.07 4.99 16.36
CA PRO A 49 1.08 5.78 17.07
C PRO A 49 1.83 5.01 18.15
N GLN A 50 1.26 3.93 18.67
CA GLN A 50 1.94 3.14 19.69
C GLN A 50 2.98 2.21 19.09
N ARG A 51 2.65 1.60 17.97
CA ARG A 51 3.54 0.66 17.28
C ARG A 51 4.42 1.33 16.25
N GLU A 52 4.10 2.56 15.87
CA GLU A 52 4.73 3.28 14.77
C GLU A 52 4.69 2.44 13.50
N GLU A 53 3.48 2.03 13.14
CA GLU A 53 3.22 1.22 11.95
C GLU A 53 2.15 1.87 11.09
N GLY A 54 2.34 1.79 9.77
CA GLY A 54 1.34 2.17 8.80
C GLY A 54 0.57 0.93 8.36
N LEU A 55 -0.73 1.10 8.16
CA LEU A 55 -1.60 0.04 7.65
C LEU A 55 -2.29 0.55 6.41
N LEU A 56 -2.17 -0.20 5.33
CA LEU A 56 -2.86 0.11 4.08
C LEU A 56 -3.91 -0.97 3.82
N LEU A 57 -5.13 -0.53 3.54
CA LEU A 57 -6.22 -1.40 3.12
C LEU A 57 -6.64 -0.95 1.73
N ILE A 58 -6.37 -1.79 0.74
CA ILE A 58 -6.61 -1.48 -0.67
C ILE A 58 -7.73 -2.38 -1.19
N ARG A 59 -8.82 -1.77 -1.67
CA ARG A 59 -9.97 -2.51 -2.17
C ARG A 59 -9.85 -2.77 -3.67
N TRP A 60 -10.03 -4.04 -4.03
CA TRP A 60 -10.02 -4.51 -5.41
C TRP A 60 -11.36 -5.13 -5.73
N SER A 61 -11.90 -4.88 -6.93
CA SER A 61 -13.19 -5.45 -7.33
C SER A 61 -13.12 -6.96 -7.47
N SER A 62 -11.93 -7.51 -7.78
CA SER A 62 -11.72 -8.95 -7.82
C SER A 62 -10.26 -9.27 -7.53
N ARG A 63 -10.04 -10.46 -6.98
CA ARG A 63 -8.70 -10.96 -6.75
C ARG A 63 -7.97 -11.18 -8.08
N GLU A 64 -8.70 -11.62 -9.10
CA GLU A 64 -8.14 -11.85 -10.42
C GLU A 64 -7.51 -10.58 -11.01
N GLN A 65 -8.22 -9.46 -10.95
CA GLN A 65 -7.71 -8.19 -11.44
C GLN A 65 -6.48 -7.74 -10.68
N TRP A 66 -6.51 -7.88 -9.36
CA TRP A 66 -5.36 -7.54 -8.53
C TRP A 66 -4.14 -8.41 -8.87
N LYS A 67 -4.33 -9.72 -8.93
CA LYS A 67 -3.22 -10.64 -9.18
C LYS A 67 -2.73 -10.65 -10.64
N ALA A 68 -3.49 -10.04 -11.54
CA ALA A 68 -3.07 -9.91 -12.93
C ALA A 68 -2.01 -8.82 -13.14
N ILE A 69 -1.77 -7.96 -12.14
CA ILE A 69 -0.78 -6.89 -12.26
C ILE A 69 0.62 -7.50 -12.30
N PRO A 70 1.43 -7.19 -13.34
CA PRO A 70 2.78 -7.74 -13.43
C PRO A 70 3.67 -7.30 -12.26
N ALA A 71 4.45 -8.23 -11.71
CA ALA A 71 5.37 -7.94 -10.62
C ALA A 71 6.36 -6.84 -10.98
N ALA A 72 6.81 -6.78 -12.23
CA ALA A 72 7.74 -5.76 -12.68
C ALA A 72 7.16 -4.34 -12.58
N GLU A 73 5.85 -4.20 -12.78
CA GLU A 73 5.17 -2.91 -12.62
C GLU A 73 5.14 -2.47 -11.17
N VAL A 74 4.82 -3.41 -10.28
CA VAL A 74 4.80 -3.15 -8.85
C VAL A 74 6.19 -2.74 -8.36
N GLU A 75 7.21 -3.44 -8.81
CA GLU A 75 8.60 -3.11 -8.47
C GLU A 75 9.00 -1.70 -8.93
N ARG A 76 8.57 -1.32 -10.12
CA ARG A 76 8.88 0.02 -10.66
C ARG A 76 8.25 1.12 -9.82
N VAL A 77 7.00 0.94 -9.38
CA VAL A 77 6.33 1.93 -8.54
C VAL A 77 7.01 2.00 -7.17
N GLN A 78 7.42 0.86 -6.63
CA GLN A 78 8.14 0.83 -5.36
C GLN A 78 9.48 1.58 -5.49
N GLU A 79 10.16 1.46 -6.61
CA GLU A 79 11.39 2.22 -6.85
C GLU A 79 11.14 3.73 -6.87
N VAL A 80 10.03 4.16 -7.47
CA VAL A 80 9.64 5.58 -7.47
C VAL A 80 9.37 6.05 -6.05
N PHE A 81 8.67 5.24 -5.26
CA PHE A 81 8.40 5.53 -3.86
C PHE A 81 9.70 5.71 -3.08
N GLU A 82 10.61 4.75 -3.20
CA GLU A 82 11.89 4.79 -2.48
C GLU A 82 12.78 5.94 -2.94
N ALA A 83 12.76 6.27 -4.23
CA ALA A 83 13.50 7.41 -4.75
C ALA A 83 13.00 8.72 -4.12
N HIS A 84 11.69 8.88 -3.99
CA HIS A 84 11.11 10.06 -3.34
C HIS A 84 11.61 10.19 -1.89
N VAL A 85 11.56 9.08 -1.15
CA VAL A 85 12.00 9.05 0.26
C VAL A 85 13.49 9.37 0.37
N ASN A 86 14.30 8.71 -0.45
CA ASN A 86 15.75 8.88 -0.40
C ASN A 86 16.19 10.29 -0.80
N GLN A 87 15.54 10.88 -1.79
CA GLN A 87 15.82 12.26 -2.19
C GLN A 87 15.46 13.25 -1.09
N ALA A 88 14.31 13.07 -0.46
CA ALA A 88 13.84 13.97 0.59
C ALA A 88 14.78 13.99 1.80
N LEU A 89 15.35 12.85 2.15
CA LEU A 89 16.22 12.70 3.31
C LEU A 89 17.71 12.65 2.96
N LYS A 90 18.05 12.74 1.67
CA LYS A 90 19.43 12.60 1.17
C LYS A 90 20.06 11.28 1.65
N ARG A 91 19.27 10.20 1.55
CA ARG A 91 19.71 8.86 1.95
C ARG A 91 20.38 8.14 0.78
N ASP A 92 21.35 7.30 1.13
CA ASP A 92 21.93 6.38 0.17
C ASP A 92 20.92 5.27 -0.15
N PRO A 93 20.58 5.02 -1.43
CA PRO A 93 19.69 3.92 -1.79
C PRO A 93 20.15 2.57 -1.27
N ALA A 94 21.43 2.38 -1.06
CA ALA A 94 21.99 1.13 -0.53
C ALA A 94 21.64 0.91 0.94
N ALA A 95 21.13 1.93 1.63
CA ALA A 95 20.74 1.81 3.05
C ALA A 95 19.49 0.93 3.23
N GLY A 96 18.80 0.58 2.14
CA GLY A 96 17.59 -0.22 2.20
C GLY A 96 16.34 0.64 2.46
N PRO A 97 15.16 0.00 2.52
CA PRO A 97 13.89 0.73 2.67
C PRO A 97 13.78 1.39 4.03
N LEU A 98 13.31 2.65 4.02
CA LEU A 98 13.04 3.39 5.26
C LEU A 98 11.77 2.87 5.94
N PHE A 99 10.82 2.38 5.14
CA PHE A 99 9.54 1.88 5.63
C PHE A 99 9.39 0.39 5.25
N PRO A 100 10.11 -0.51 5.92
CA PRO A 100 10.06 -1.91 5.53
C PRO A 100 8.68 -2.55 5.74
N LEU A 101 8.33 -3.46 4.83
CA LEU A 101 7.11 -4.23 4.93
C LEU A 101 7.23 -5.23 6.07
N LEU A 102 6.26 -5.20 6.98
CA LEU A 102 6.23 -6.10 8.15
C LEU A 102 5.30 -7.28 7.94
N ALA A 103 4.20 -7.08 7.22
CA ALA A 103 3.22 -8.13 6.97
C ALA A 103 2.35 -7.76 5.79
N GLU A 104 1.82 -8.78 5.12
CA GLU A 104 0.85 -8.59 4.05
C GLU A 104 -0.22 -9.67 4.14
N GLY A 105 -1.39 -9.39 3.59
CA GLY A 105 -2.48 -10.33 3.63
C GLY A 105 -3.59 -10.00 2.66
N GLU A 106 -4.50 -10.94 2.53
CA GLU A 106 -5.72 -10.80 1.75
C GLU A 106 -6.90 -10.95 2.69
N LEU A 107 -7.82 -9.99 2.65
CA LEU A 107 -9.00 -9.99 3.49
C LEU A 107 -10.24 -10.12 2.63
N GLN A 108 -11.19 -10.90 3.10
CA GLN A 108 -12.48 -11.08 2.44
C GLN A 108 -13.56 -10.44 3.29
N VAL A 109 -14.42 -9.64 2.65
CA VAL A 109 -15.54 -9.02 3.34
C VAL A 109 -16.47 -10.12 3.83
N GLN A 110 -16.86 -10.04 5.09
CA GLN A 110 -17.82 -10.97 5.69
C GLN A 110 -19.13 -10.26 5.94
N GLU A 111 -20.22 -10.92 5.65
CA GLU A 111 -21.54 -10.38 5.90
C GLU A 111 -22.20 -11.15 7.02
N LEU A 112 -22.85 -10.42 7.92
CA LEU A 112 -23.60 -11.06 8.99
C LEU A 112 -24.90 -11.63 8.44
N PRO A 113 -25.33 -12.81 8.90
CA PRO A 113 -26.60 -13.36 8.46
C PRO A 113 -27.75 -12.47 8.89
N SER A 114 -28.78 -12.43 8.07
CA SER A 114 -30.00 -11.71 8.38
C SER A 114 -30.73 -12.39 9.57
N ARG A 115 -31.39 -11.59 10.38
CA ARG A 115 -32.20 -12.09 11.46
C ARG A 115 -33.54 -12.53 10.95
#